data_ffa5d6aa80027a03d1cadd288a99446c
#
_entry.id   ffa5d6aa80027a03d1cadd288a99446c
#
_cell.length_a   1.000
_cell.length_b   1.000
_cell.length_c   1.000
_cell.angle_alpha   90.00
_cell.angle_beta   90.00
_cell.angle_gamma   90.00
#
_symmetry.space_group_name_H-M   'P 1'
#
loop_
_entity.id
_entity.type
_entity.pdbx_description
1 polymer ?
#
loop_
_entity_poly.entity_id
_entity_poly.type
_entity_poly.pdbx_seq_one_letter_code
_entity_poly.pdbx_strand_id
1 'polypeptide(L)'
;MGKELFSRYVWLLETIHRAGKITFEEINARWLRSELSGGETLSLRTFHHHRDAIEELFDINIECIKRGGYCYYIEDTEELEKGCVRKWLLNSFAGDNLI
;
A
#
# COMPACT_ATOMS: atom_id res chain seq x y z
N MET A 1 17.26 -5.83 2.17
CA MET A 1 16.15 -6.76 1.89
C MET A 1 14.87 -6.31 2.54
N GLY A 2 14.79 -6.35 3.89
CA GLY A 2 13.59 -5.93 4.57
C GLY A 2 13.18 -4.49 4.30
N LYS A 3 14.15 -3.62 4.11
CA LYS A 3 13.91 -2.22 3.88
C LYS A 3 13.22 -1.98 2.52
N GLU A 4 13.65 -2.68 1.50
CA GLU A 4 13.06 -2.58 0.18
C GLU A 4 11.63 -3.11 0.18
N LEU A 5 11.41 -4.23 0.82
CA LEU A 5 10.10 -4.83 0.91
C LEU A 5 9.14 -3.94 1.70
N PHE A 6 9.63 -3.38 2.80
CA PHE A 6 8.83 -2.47 3.60
C PHE A 6 8.44 -1.22 2.80
N SER A 7 9.35 -0.69 2.00
CA SER A 7 9.05 0.45 1.14
C SER A 7 7.93 0.14 0.16
N ARG A 8 7.89 -1.07 -0.35
CA ARG A 8 6.81 -1.51 -1.24
C ARG A 8 5.48 -1.53 -0.51
N TYR A 9 5.48 -2.02 0.73
CA TYR A 9 4.26 -2.05 1.53
C TYR A 9 3.76 -0.63 1.82
N VAL A 10 4.65 0.27 2.20
CA VAL A 10 4.30 1.65 2.47
C VAL A 10 3.73 2.31 1.22
N TRP A 11 4.40 2.11 0.08
CA TRP A 11 3.94 2.67 -1.18
C TRP A 11 2.53 2.20 -1.53
N LEU A 12 2.30 0.90 -1.41
CA LEU A 12 1.00 0.32 -1.75
C LEU A 12 -0.09 0.83 -0.82
N LEU A 13 0.18 0.83 0.47
CA LEU A 13 -0.76 1.34 1.46
C LEU A 13 -1.12 2.79 1.20
N GLU A 14 -0.13 3.63 0.97
CA GLU A 14 -0.36 5.04 0.69
C GLU A 14 -1.13 5.25 -0.59
N THR A 15 -0.82 4.47 -1.62
CA THR A 15 -1.49 4.59 -2.91
C THR A 15 -2.97 4.27 -2.78
N ILE A 16 -3.31 3.19 -2.11
CA ILE A 16 -4.71 2.80 -1.92
C ILE A 16 -5.42 3.81 -1.04
N HIS A 17 -4.78 4.25 0.03
CA HIS A 17 -5.38 5.21 0.95
C HIS A 17 -5.68 6.55 0.27
N ARG A 18 -4.75 7.07 -0.50
CA ARG A 18 -4.93 8.34 -1.19
C ARG A 18 -6.00 8.29 -2.27
N ALA A 19 -6.10 7.14 -2.93
CA ALA A 19 -7.08 6.98 -3.99
C ALA A 19 -8.50 6.79 -3.44
N GLY A 20 -8.60 6.32 -2.20
CA GLY A 20 -9.89 5.93 -1.64
C GLY A 20 -10.31 4.57 -2.14
N LYS A 21 -10.55 4.47 -3.44
CA LYS A 21 -10.85 3.20 -4.13
C LYS A 21 -10.02 3.17 -5.40
N ILE A 22 -9.41 2.04 -5.67
CA ILE A 22 -8.51 1.91 -6.82
C ILE A 22 -8.53 0.49 -7.35
N THR A 23 -8.47 0.35 -8.67
CA THR A 23 -8.41 -0.97 -9.30
C THR A 23 -6.96 -1.46 -9.33
N PHE A 24 -6.80 -2.76 -9.51
CA PHE A 24 -5.48 -3.34 -9.65
C PHE A 24 -4.74 -2.77 -10.86
N GLU A 25 -5.45 -2.55 -11.96
CA GLU A 25 -4.87 -1.97 -13.17
C GLU A 25 -4.31 -0.57 -12.90
N GLU A 26 -5.04 0.23 -12.15
CA GLU A 26 -4.58 1.57 -11.80
C GLU A 26 -3.40 1.52 -10.84
N ILE A 27 -3.42 0.56 -9.91
CA ILE A 27 -2.29 0.35 -9.00
C ILE A 27 -1.04 0.06 -9.82
N ASN A 28 -1.16 -0.84 -10.80
CA ASN A 28 -0.02 -1.18 -11.66
C ASN A 28 0.46 -0.01 -12.50
N ALA A 29 -0.47 0.79 -13.02
CA ALA A 29 -0.09 1.96 -13.80
C ALA A 29 0.74 2.93 -12.97
N ARG A 30 0.35 3.14 -11.72
CA ARG A 30 1.10 3.99 -10.80
C ARG A 30 2.40 3.35 -10.35
N TRP A 31 2.38 2.04 -10.15
CA TRP A 31 3.56 1.27 -9.76
C TRP A 31 4.66 1.40 -10.80
N LEU A 32 4.30 1.29 -12.08
CA LEU A 32 5.26 1.40 -13.16
C LEU A 32 5.93 2.78 -13.21
N ARG A 33 5.24 3.81 -12.76
CA ARG A 33 5.81 5.17 -12.70
C ARG A 33 6.71 5.36 -11.50
N SER A 34 6.63 4.49 -10.51
CA SER A 34 7.45 4.62 -9.32
C SER A 34 8.82 3.99 -9.56
N GLU A 35 9.81 4.49 -8.86
CA GLU A 35 11.16 3.94 -8.95
C GLU A 35 11.25 2.55 -8.36
N LEU A 36 10.33 2.22 -7.46
CA LEU A 36 10.33 0.92 -6.81
C LEU A 36 10.04 -0.23 -7.77
N SER A 37 9.38 0.08 -8.89
CA SER A 37 8.98 -0.96 -9.84
C SER A 37 10.15 -1.52 -10.64
N GLY A 38 11.18 -0.70 -10.86
CA GLY A 38 12.25 -1.09 -11.76
C GLY A 38 11.77 -1.33 -13.17
N GLY A 39 10.59 -0.80 -13.53
CA GLY A 39 10.02 -0.97 -14.86
C GLY A 39 9.16 -2.22 -15.02
N GLU A 40 8.94 -2.95 -13.97
CA GLU A 40 8.15 -4.18 -14.02
C GLU A 40 6.81 -4.02 -13.32
N THR A 41 5.77 -4.67 -13.87
CA THR A 41 4.46 -4.66 -13.25
C THR A 41 4.41 -5.60 -12.05
N LEU A 42 3.45 -5.35 -11.17
CA LEU A 42 3.14 -6.28 -10.09
C LEU A 42 2.26 -7.38 -10.66
N SER A 43 2.58 -8.64 -10.36
CA SER A 43 1.65 -9.72 -10.67
C SER A 43 0.53 -9.68 -9.63
N LEU A 44 -0.63 -10.22 -9.99
CA LEU A 44 -1.76 -10.28 -9.08
C LEU A 44 -1.41 -11.08 -7.83
N ARG A 45 -0.64 -12.13 -8.00
CA ARG A 45 -0.18 -12.97 -6.90
C ARG A 45 0.69 -12.19 -5.93
N THR A 46 1.65 -11.42 -6.45
CA THR A 46 2.53 -10.59 -5.64
C THR A 46 1.73 -9.50 -4.92
N PHE A 47 0.77 -8.91 -5.62
CA PHE A 47 -0.10 -7.91 -5.03
C PHE A 47 -0.86 -8.49 -3.83
N HIS A 48 -1.44 -9.68 -3.98
CA HIS A 48 -2.16 -10.30 -2.87
C HIS A 48 -1.25 -10.64 -1.70
N HIS A 49 -0.03 -11.07 -1.96
CA HIS A 49 0.94 -11.33 -0.90
C HIS A 49 1.27 -10.04 -0.13
N HIS A 50 1.48 -8.96 -0.86
CA HIS A 50 1.75 -7.67 -0.23
C HIS A 50 0.56 -7.19 0.56
N ARG A 51 -0.63 -7.36 0.02
CA ARG A 51 -1.86 -6.98 0.69
C ARG A 51 -2.01 -7.71 2.03
N ASP A 52 -1.82 -9.01 2.01
CA ASP A 52 -1.91 -9.82 3.23
C ASP A 52 -0.88 -9.39 4.26
N ALA A 53 0.34 -9.12 3.83
CA ALA A 53 1.40 -8.66 4.72
C ALA A 53 1.08 -7.30 5.33
N ILE A 54 0.53 -6.39 4.53
CA ILE A 54 0.15 -5.07 5.00
C ILE A 54 -0.97 -5.17 6.04
N GLU A 55 -1.95 -6.00 5.78
CA GLU A 55 -3.05 -6.20 6.72
C GLU A 55 -2.54 -6.71 8.06
N GLU A 56 -1.59 -7.62 8.03
CA GLU A 56 -1.02 -8.18 9.23
C GLU A 56 -0.11 -7.20 9.97
N LEU A 57 0.75 -6.51 9.22
CA LEU A 57 1.72 -5.59 9.83
C LEU A 57 1.08 -4.35 10.43
N PHE A 58 0.06 -3.82 9.79
CA PHE A 58 -0.54 -2.56 10.20
C PHE A 58 -1.91 -2.71 10.84
N ASP A 59 -2.37 -3.93 10.99
CA ASP A 59 -3.66 -4.23 11.61
C ASP A 59 -4.80 -3.45 10.96
N ILE A 60 -4.85 -3.51 9.65
CA ILE A 60 -5.91 -2.87 8.85
C ILE A 60 -6.49 -3.88 7.89
N ASN A 61 -7.62 -3.52 7.28
CA ASN A 61 -8.28 -4.36 6.28
C ASN A 61 -8.28 -3.66 4.93
N ILE A 62 -7.77 -4.36 3.92
CA ILE A 62 -7.84 -3.89 2.55
C ILE A 62 -8.93 -4.71 1.87
N GLU A 63 -10.10 -4.09 1.73
CA GLU A 63 -11.27 -4.74 1.18
C GLU A 63 -11.30 -4.65 -0.34
N CYS A 64 -12.09 -5.51 -0.95
CA CYS A 64 -12.22 -5.54 -2.40
C CYS A 64 -13.70 -5.53 -2.76
N ILE A 65 -14.08 -4.55 -3.57
CA ILE A 65 -15.43 -4.48 -4.13
C ILE A 65 -15.39 -5.16 -5.49
N LYS A 66 -16.13 -6.24 -5.63
CA LYS A 66 -16.14 -7.02 -6.88
C LYS A 66 -17.12 -6.49 -7.90
N ARG A 67 -18.07 -5.68 -7.47
CA ARG A 67 -19.11 -5.16 -8.35
C ARG A 67 -18.54 -4.06 -9.25
N GLY A 68 -18.70 -4.20 -10.54
CA GLY A 68 -18.24 -3.20 -11.49
C GLY A 68 -16.73 -3.18 -11.71
N GLY A 69 -16.05 -4.28 -11.36
CA GLY A 69 -14.61 -4.37 -11.42
C GLY A 69 -14.03 -4.41 -10.01
N TYR A 70 -12.86 -5.00 -9.87
CA TYR A 70 -12.26 -5.17 -8.55
C TYR A 70 -11.60 -3.88 -8.09
N CYS A 71 -12.24 -3.21 -7.15
CA CYS A 71 -11.68 -2.00 -6.54
C CYS A 71 -11.27 -2.31 -5.12
N TYR A 72 -10.10 -1.82 -4.73
CA TYR A 72 -9.55 -2.03 -3.39
C TYR A 72 -9.62 -0.74 -2.60
N TYR A 73 -9.90 -0.86 -1.31
CA TYR A 73 -9.97 0.28 -0.41
C TYR A 73 -9.61 -0.15 1.00
N ILE A 74 -9.21 0.80 1.83
CA ILE A 74 -8.85 0.52 3.21
C ILE A 74 -10.06 0.84 4.08
N GLU A 75 -10.52 -0.17 4.82
CA GLU A 75 -11.73 -0.02 5.64
C GLU A 75 -11.52 0.90 6.83
N ASP A 76 -10.40 0.74 7.52
CA ASP A 76 -10.15 1.50 8.74
C ASP A 76 -9.39 2.80 8.48
N THR A 77 -9.88 3.59 7.53
CA THR A 77 -9.26 4.86 7.18
C THR A 77 -9.24 5.84 8.34
N GLU A 78 -10.21 5.72 9.24
CA GLU A 78 -10.29 6.61 10.38
C GLU A 78 -9.07 6.51 11.28
N GLU A 79 -8.55 5.32 11.49
CA GLU A 79 -7.34 5.12 12.27
C GLU A 79 -6.12 5.73 11.58
N LEU A 80 -6.06 5.59 10.27
CA LEU A 80 -4.98 6.21 9.50
C LEU A 80 -5.05 7.73 9.59
N GLU A 81 -6.25 8.28 9.52
CA GLU A 81 -6.45 9.72 9.59
C GLU A 81 -6.15 10.28 10.97
N LYS A 82 -6.36 9.50 12.00
CA LYS A 82 -6.02 9.90 13.36
C LYS A 82 -4.51 9.95 13.58
N GLY A 83 -3.76 9.45 12.61
CA GLY A 83 -2.34 9.56 12.64
C GLY A 83 -1.59 8.43 13.33
N CYS A 84 -2.30 7.45 13.86
CA CYS A 84 -1.63 6.36 14.56
C CYS A 84 -0.76 5.54 13.64
N VAL A 85 -1.37 4.93 12.63
CA VAL A 85 -0.63 4.10 11.67
C VAL A 85 0.18 4.97 10.73
N ARG A 86 -0.43 6.02 10.19
CA ARG A 86 0.26 6.90 9.27
C ARG A 86 1.46 7.58 9.90
N LYS A 87 1.32 8.02 11.13
CA LYS A 87 2.42 8.62 11.85
C LYS A 87 3.54 7.64 12.07
N TRP A 88 3.20 6.40 12.39
CA TRP A 88 4.17 5.34 12.53
C TRP A 88 4.91 5.08 11.22
N LEU A 89 4.18 5.03 10.12
CA LEU A 89 4.77 4.84 8.80
C LEU A 89 5.74 5.95 8.46
N LEU A 90 5.34 7.20 8.69
CA LEU A 90 6.18 8.34 8.41
C LEU A 90 7.42 8.35 9.29
N ASN A 91 7.26 8.02 10.55
CA ASN A 91 8.40 7.98 11.46
C ASN A 91 9.38 6.88 11.09
N SER A 92 8.87 5.72 10.72
CA SER A 92 9.71 4.59 10.31
C SER A 92 10.45 4.89 9.01
N PHE A 93 9.77 5.55 8.10
CA PHE A 93 10.31 5.89 6.79
C PHE A 93 11.29 7.05 6.88
N ALA A 94 10.88 8.10 7.58
CA ALA A 94 11.70 9.30 7.74
C ALA A 94 12.87 9.09 8.71
N GLY A 95 12.70 8.20 9.67
CA GLY A 95 13.75 7.89 10.62
C GLY A 95 15.03 7.42 9.95
N ASP A 96 14.87 6.69 8.84
CA ASP A 96 16.02 6.25 8.06
C ASP A 96 16.78 7.40 7.42
N ASN A 97 16.10 8.49 7.15
CA ASN A 97 16.68 9.66 6.50
C ASN A 97 17.25 10.64 7.51
N LEU A 98 16.70 10.65 8.70
CA LEU A 98 17.14 11.60 9.74
C LEU A 98 18.38 11.13 10.49
N ILE A 99 18.62 9.86 10.46
CA ILE A 99 19.77 9.29 11.14
C ILE A 99 20.92 9.12 10.16
#